data_d0dd08f506c19e8225da019374260d59
#
_entry.id   d0dd08f506c19e8225da019374260d59
#
_cell.length_a   1.000
_cell.length_b   1.000
_cell.length_c   1.000
_cell.angle_alpha   90.00
_cell.angle_beta   90.00
_cell.angle_gamma   90.00
#
_symmetry.space_group_name_H-M   'P 1'
#
loop_
_entity.id
_entity.type
_entity.pdbx_description
1 polymer ?
#
loop_
_entity_poly.entity_id
_entity_poly.type
_entity_poly.pdbx_seq_one_letter_code
_entity_poly.pdbx_strand_id
1 'polypeptide(L)'
;MTLRVLIAAGGTGGHIYPGIAVAKEVRRRDPQAAVRFVGTAKGLETRLVPQAGFELSLIESAGLVNMGLAARVRGLGVLPRSFAQARRLVREFAPSIVVGAGGYVSGPVLLTAALMRVPTLVMESNAVPGFTNRVLARFVDAAAVSFEAALPFFRGKGVVTGNPVRREFFEVPAKARDPREFRLLVFGGSQGARAVNEAVVAALPHLSGVRDVLGITHQTGKLDFEKVREGYKAAGWEARADVREYIDDMVSAFASSDLIVSRAGATTSFELMAAGRAALMVPLPGQLEQRRNAEVMQEAGAARMIPQAELSGERLARELSALVADPDRVTRMSEASRGMARGDAAKAAVDLMERLVDSRR
;
A
#
# COMPACT_ATOMS: atom_id res chain seq x y z
N MET A 1 0.24 29.85 -16.38
CA MET A 1 -1.09 29.19 -16.26
C MET A 1 -1.10 28.36 -14.99
N THR A 2 -2.11 28.53 -14.16
CA THR A 2 -2.28 27.76 -12.93
C THR A 2 -2.47 26.28 -13.25
N LEU A 3 -1.73 25.40 -12.59
CA LEU A 3 -1.82 23.95 -12.82
C LEU A 3 -3.18 23.40 -12.39
N ARG A 4 -3.83 22.64 -13.26
CA ARG A 4 -5.14 22.01 -13.00
C ARG A 4 -4.98 20.51 -13.06
N VAL A 5 -5.07 19.84 -11.91
CA VAL A 5 -4.80 18.41 -11.76
C VAL A 5 -6.08 17.66 -11.43
N LEU A 6 -6.42 16.66 -12.23
CA LEU A 6 -7.52 15.73 -11.97
C LEU A 6 -6.94 14.39 -11.52
N ILE A 7 -7.26 13.92 -10.32
CA ILE A 7 -6.71 12.68 -9.74
C ILE A 7 -7.80 11.63 -9.62
N ALA A 8 -7.70 10.56 -10.39
CA ALA A 8 -8.59 9.41 -10.25
C ALA A 8 -8.04 8.44 -9.22
N ALA A 9 -8.71 8.33 -8.07
CA ALA A 9 -8.33 7.46 -6.96
C ALA A 9 -9.58 6.89 -6.30
N GLY A 10 -9.62 5.58 -6.06
CA GLY A 10 -10.80 4.97 -5.45
C GLY A 10 -10.58 3.59 -4.85
N GLY A 11 -11.54 3.19 -4.02
CA GLY A 11 -11.63 1.90 -3.39
C GLY A 11 -10.92 1.85 -2.03
N THR A 12 -9.62 1.59 -2.00
CA THR A 12 -8.85 1.37 -0.77
C THR A 12 -7.90 2.52 -0.43
N GLY A 13 -7.49 2.60 0.84
CA GLY A 13 -6.47 3.57 1.28
C GLY A 13 -5.16 3.49 0.49
N GLY A 14 -4.79 2.29 0.02
CA GLY A 14 -3.58 2.07 -0.79
C GLY A 14 -3.53 2.87 -2.10
N HIS A 15 -4.67 3.27 -2.65
CA HIS A 15 -4.77 4.13 -3.83
C HIS A 15 -5.00 5.60 -3.47
N ILE A 16 -5.76 5.85 -2.40
CA ILE A 16 -6.20 7.19 -2.04
C ILE A 16 -5.08 7.99 -1.37
N TYR A 17 -4.35 7.40 -0.42
CA TYR A 17 -3.26 8.11 0.27
C TYR A 17 -2.12 8.55 -0.64
N PRO A 18 -1.60 7.74 -1.59
CA PRO A 18 -0.63 8.20 -2.58
C PRO A 18 -1.16 9.37 -3.43
N GLY A 19 -2.41 9.31 -3.87
CA GLY A 19 -3.07 10.42 -4.59
C GLY A 19 -3.14 11.71 -3.76
N ILE A 20 -3.51 11.60 -2.48
CA ILE A 20 -3.55 12.74 -1.55
C ILE A 20 -2.13 13.31 -1.32
N ALA A 21 -1.11 12.47 -1.21
CA ALA A 21 0.26 12.93 -1.04
C ALA A 21 0.76 13.73 -2.26
N VAL A 22 0.47 13.26 -3.47
CA VAL A 22 0.75 13.98 -4.72
C VAL A 22 -0.04 15.30 -4.77
N ALA A 23 -1.33 15.29 -4.43
CA ALA A 23 -2.17 16.49 -4.38
C ALA A 23 -1.63 17.56 -3.42
N LYS A 24 -1.18 17.14 -2.23
CA LYS A 24 -0.56 18.03 -1.24
C LYS A 24 0.77 18.62 -1.76
N GLU A 25 1.59 17.81 -2.42
CA GLU A 25 2.84 18.28 -3.01
C GLU A 25 2.59 19.28 -4.15
N VAL A 26 1.58 19.05 -5.00
CA VAL A 26 1.14 20.03 -6.03
C VAL A 26 0.76 21.36 -5.37
N ARG A 27 -0.09 21.35 -4.34
CA ARG A 27 -0.48 22.59 -3.63
C ARG A 27 0.67 23.25 -2.87
N ARG A 28 1.63 22.50 -2.39
CA ARG A 28 2.84 23.04 -1.75
C ARG A 28 3.70 23.84 -2.73
N ARG A 29 3.80 23.38 -3.99
CA ARG A 29 4.56 24.06 -5.06
C ARG A 29 3.79 25.25 -5.65
N ASP A 30 2.52 25.05 -5.92
CA ASP A 30 1.62 26.08 -6.45
C ASP A 30 0.34 26.14 -5.59
N PRO A 31 0.28 27.06 -4.61
CA PRO A 31 -0.92 27.25 -3.77
C PRO A 31 -2.19 27.59 -4.58
N GLN A 32 -2.06 28.09 -5.80
CA GLN A 32 -3.17 28.41 -6.70
C GLN A 32 -3.59 27.23 -7.58
N ALA A 33 -2.85 26.10 -7.55
CA ALA A 33 -3.17 24.92 -8.33
C ALA A 33 -4.56 24.40 -7.98
N ALA A 34 -5.38 24.17 -9.02
CA ALA A 34 -6.68 23.53 -8.86
C ALA A 34 -6.51 22.02 -8.88
N VAL A 35 -6.80 21.36 -7.75
CA VAL A 35 -6.74 19.90 -7.64
C VAL A 35 -8.12 19.36 -7.32
N ARG A 36 -8.59 18.41 -8.13
CA ARG A 36 -9.87 17.72 -7.95
C ARG A 36 -9.69 16.21 -8.05
N PHE A 37 -10.35 15.48 -7.17
CA PHE A 37 -10.40 14.03 -7.21
C PHE A 37 -11.60 13.51 -7.97
N VAL A 38 -11.45 12.31 -8.53
CA VAL A 38 -12.54 11.51 -9.08
C VAL A 38 -12.55 10.17 -8.39
N GLY A 39 -13.71 9.81 -7.87
CA GLY A 39 -13.92 8.55 -7.14
C GLY A 39 -15.30 7.95 -7.41
N THR A 40 -15.67 6.98 -6.60
CA THR A 40 -16.99 6.33 -6.61
C THR A 40 -17.75 6.61 -5.31
N ALA A 41 -19.05 6.44 -5.31
CA ALA A 41 -19.88 6.70 -4.13
C ALA A 41 -19.67 5.67 -2.98
N LYS A 42 -18.99 4.55 -3.23
CA LYS A 42 -18.89 3.41 -2.30
C LYS A 42 -17.52 3.23 -1.67
N GLY A 43 -16.49 3.96 -2.10
CA GLY A 43 -15.12 3.80 -1.63
C GLY A 43 -14.77 4.72 -0.46
N LEU A 44 -13.59 4.49 0.12
CA LEU A 44 -13.05 5.31 1.22
C LEU A 44 -12.75 6.75 0.78
N GLU A 45 -12.65 7.01 -0.52
CA GLU A 45 -12.42 8.33 -1.10
C GLU A 45 -13.47 9.34 -0.68
N THR A 46 -14.73 8.92 -0.49
CA THR A 46 -15.83 9.81 -0.05
C THR A 46 -15.58 10.45 1.32
N ARG A 47 -14.77 9.82 2.16
CA ARG A 47 -14.37 10.31 3.47
C ARG A 47 -12.99 10.94 3.45
N LEU A 48 -11.99 10.22 2.91
CA LEU A 48 -10.58 10.61 3.02
C LEU A 48 -10.22 11.84 2.18
N VAL A 49 -10.80 12.00 0.99
CA VAL A 49 -10.48 13.12 0.11
C VAL A 49 -10.99 14.44 0.67
N PRO A 50 -12.27 14.57 1.11
CA PRO A 50 -12.75 15.79 1.79
C PRO A 50 -12.01 16.07 3.09
N GLN A 51 -11.70 15.06 3.91
CA GLN A 51 -10.89 15.24 5.13
C GLN A 51 -9.50 15.79 4.85
N ALA A 52 -8.93 15.49 3.68
CA ALA A 52 -7.66 16.04 3.24
C ALA A 52 -7.77 17.45 2.61
N GLY A 53 -8.98 18.04 2.54
CA GLY A 53 -9.24 19.39 2.02
C GLY A 53 -9.28 19.47 0.49
N PHE A 54 -9.64 18.38 -0.20
CA PHE A 54 -9.77 18.36 -1.66
C PHE A 54 -11.23 18.11 -2.10
N GLU A 55 -11.55 18.68 -3.26
CA GLU A 55 -12.84 18.42 -3.92
C GLU A 55 -12.89 17.01 -4.50
N LEU A 56 -14.05 16.34 -4.37
CA LEU A 56 -14.31 15.02 -4.91
C LEU A 56 -15.51 15.06 -5.86
N SER A 57 -15.31 14.64 -7.10
CA SER A 57 -16.37 14.33 -8.06
C SER A 57 -16.60 12.82 -8.10
N LEU A 58 -17.85 12.41 -8.21
CA LEU A 58 -18.22 11.00 -8.24
C LEU A 58 -18.63 10.58 -9.65
N ILE A 59 -18.14 9.40 -10.08
CA ILE A 59 -18.61 8.73 -11.28
C ILE A 59 -19.04 7.29 -10.95
N GLU A 60 -19.90 6.73 -11.79
CA GLU A 60 -20.20 5.32 -11.73
C GLU A 60 -18.99 4.53 -12.24
N SER A 61 -18.50 3.59 -11.46
CA SER A 61 -17.46 2.64 -11.91
C SER A 61 -17.62 1.32 -11.18
N ALA A 62 -17.28 0.22 -11.86
CA ALA A 62 -17.35 -1.11 -11.29
C ALA A 62 -16.07 -1.89 -11.59
N GLY A 63 -15.66 -2.76 -10.64
CA GLY A 63 -14.59 -3.72 -10.87
C GLY A 63 -15.01 -4.77 -11.90
N LEU A 64 -14.03 -5.22 -12.70
CA LEU A 64 -14.23 -6.31 -13.66
C LEU A 64 -13.43 -7.57 -13.30
N VAL A 65 -12.56 -7.47 -12.31
CA VAL A 65 -11.62 -8.54 -11.92
C VAL A 65 -12.05 -9.15 -10.60
N ASN A 66 -11.85 -10.47 -10.45
CA ASN A 66 -12.21 -11.27 -9.27
C ASN A 66 -13.72 -11.26 -8.91
N MET A 67 -14.57 -11.12 -9.93
CA MET A 67 -16.04 -11.15 -9.79
C MET A 67 -16.64 -12.27 -10.60
N GLY A 68 -17.76 -12.81 -10.11
CA GLY A 68 -18.54 -13.81 -10.85
C GLY A 68 -19.11 -13.26 -12.18
N LEU A 69 -19.47 -14.14 -13.10
CA LEU A 69 -19.89 -13.77 -14.46
C LEU A 69 -21.02 -12.71 -14.49
N ALA A 70 -22.05 -12.85 -13.65
CA ALA A 70 -23.15 -11.91 -13.57
C ALA A 70 -22.71 -10.50 -13.11
N ALA A 71 -21.73 -10.40 -12.22
CA ALA A 71 -21.17 -9.14 -11.77
C ALA A 71 -20.27 -8.48 -12.85
N ARG A 72 -19.56 -9.29 -13.64
CA ARG A 72 -18.80 -8.81 -14.82
C ARG A 72 -19.71 -8.22 -15.88
N VAL A 73 -20.81 -8.90 -16.22
CA VAL A 73 -21.80 -8.40 -17.20
C VAL A 73 -22.41 -7.08 -16.72
N ARG A 74 -22.79 -6.99 -15.45
CA ARG A 74 -23.25 -5.71 -14.86
C ARG A 74 -22.17 -4.62 -14.90
N GLY A 75 -20.92 -4.96 -14.59
CA GLY A 75 -19.80 -4.04 -14.67
C GLY A 75 -19.55 -3.52 -16.08
N LEU A 76 -19.67 -4.36 -17.10
CA LEU A 76 -19.57 -3.95 -18.51
C LEU A 76 -20.72 -3.00 -18.89
N GLY A 77 -21.93 -3.21 -18.38
CA GLY A 77 -23.07 -2.32 -18.60
C GLY A 77 -22.91 -0.91 -18.00
N VAL A 78 -22.06 -0.76 -16.96
CA VAL A 78 -21.77 0.53 -16.34
C VAL A 78 -20.71 1.33 -17.15
N LEU A 79 -19.83 0.67 -17.92
CA LEU A 79 -18.73 1.32 -18.62
C LEU A 79 -19.14 2.49 -19.52
N PRO A 80 -20.18 2.40 -20.38
CA PRO A 80 -20.58 3.53 -21.24
C PRO A 80 -20.91 4.79 -20.43
N ARG A 81 -21.61 4.61 -19.29
CA ARG A 81 -21.93 5.72 -18.36
C ARG A 81 -20.67 6.26 -17.69
N SER A 82 -19.77 5.38 -17.24
CA SER A 82 -18.47 5.79 -16.66
C SER A 82 -17.69 6.67 -17.63
N PHE A 83 -17.60 6.27 -18.92
CA PHE A 83 -16.90 7.04 -19.94
C PHE A 83 -17.60 8.37 -20.26
N ALA A 84 -18.93 8.41 -20.34
CA ALA A 84 -19.68 9.64 -20.56
C ALA A 84 -19.49 10.64 -19.41
N GLN A 85 -19.57 10.16 -18.16
CA GLN A 85 -19.34 10.97 -16.95
C GLN A 85 -17.88 11.46 -16.87
N ALA A 86 -16.89 10.58 -17.15
CA ALA A 86 -15.48 10.97 -17.20
C ALA A 86 -15.22 12.05 -18.27
N ARG A 87 -15.81 11.90 -19.47
CA ARG A 87 -15.68 12.88 -20.55
C ARG A 87 -16.28 14.24 -20.18
N ARG A 88 -17.46 14.25 -19.56
CA ARG A 88 -18.09 15.46 -19.07
C ARG A 88 -17.18 16.15 -18.04
N LEU A 89 -16.69 15.41 -17.07
CA LEU A 89 -15.84 15.93 -16.01
C LEU A 89 -14.51 16.50 -16.54
N VAL A 90 -13.83 15.78 -17.46
CA VAL A 90 -12.59 16.25 -18.10
C VAL A 90 -12.84 17.54 -18.88
N ARG A 91 -13.99 17.66 -19.58
CA ARG A 91 -14.36 18.89 -20.29
C ARG A 91 -14.64 20.06 -19.37
N GLU A 92 -15.43 19.84 -18.33
CA GLU A 92 -15.84 20.89 -17.36
C GLU A 92 -14.66 21.37 -16.52
N PHE A 93 -13.83 20.44 -16.06
CA PHE A 93 -12.67 20.79 -15.24
C PHE A 93 -11.48 21.28 -16.07
N ALA A 94 -11.39 20.93 -17.36
CA ALA A 94 -10.29 21.28 -18.27
C ALA A 94 -8.91 21.09 -17.63
N PRO A 95 -8.53 19.85 -17.22
CA PRO A 95 -7.28 19.59 -16.52
C PRO A 95 -6.06 19.79 -17.44
N SER A 96 -4.96 20.31 -16.86
CA SER A 96 -3.63 20.31 -17.51
C SER A 96 -3.04 18.91 -17.57
N ILE A 97 -3.40 18.06 -16.59
CA ILE A 97 -2.96 16.66 -16.48
C ILE A 97 -3.98 15.84 -15.70
N VAL A 98 -4.10 14.57 -16.08
CA VAL A 98 -4.91 13.59 -15.36
C VAL A 98 -4.01 12.50 -14.76
N VAL A 99 -4.14 12.27 -13.46
CA VAL A 99 -3.36 11.28 -12.70
C VAL A 99 -4.27 10.13 -12.27
N GLY A 100 -3.88 8.89 -12.54
CA GLY A 100 -4.52 7.70 -12.01
C GLY A 100 -3.74 7.12 -10.85
N ALA A 101 -4.24 7.31 -9.63
CA ALA A 101 -3.59 6.77 -8.44
C ALA A 101 -4.04 5.33 -8.10
N GLY A 102 -4.97 4.77 -8.88
CA GLY A 102 -5.44 3.40 -8.75
C GLY A 102 -6.94 3.27 -8.49
N GLY A 103 -7.39 2.02 -8.40
CA GLY A 103 -8.80 1.69 -8.29
C GLY A 103 -9.51 1.65 -9.65
N TYR A 104 -10.76 1.17 -9.62
CA TYR A 104 -11.54 0.95 -10.85
C TYR A 104 -11.90 2.24 -11.60
N VAL A 105 -11.93 3.36 -10.90
CA VAL A 105 -12.22 4.68 -11.45
C VAL A 105 -11.11 5.18 -12.38
N SER A 106 -9.86 4.78 -12.16
CA SER A 106 -8.72 5.22 -12.96
C SER A 106 -8.83 4.79 -14.43
N GLY A 107 -9.40 3.61 -14.72
CA GLY A 107 -9.56 3.09 -16.08
C GLY A 107 -10.33 4.05 -17.00
N PRO A 108 -11.61 4.30 -16.75
CA PRO A 108 -12.41 5.21 -17.58
C PRO A 108 -11.88 6.64 -17.64
N VAL A 109 -11.37 7.18 -16.52
CA VAL A 109 -10.91 8.57 -16.46
C VAL A 109 -9.62 8.78 -17.26
N LEU A 110 -8.60 7.92 -17.08
CA LEU A 110 -7.35 8.06 -17.81
C LEU A 110 -7.50 7.74 -19.30
N LEU A 111 -8.27 6.69 -19.65
CA LEU A 111 -8.49 6.37 -21.05
C LEU A 111 -9.23 7.51 -21.76
N THR A 112 -10.24 8.11 -21.12
CA THR A 112 -10.94 9.28 -21.64
C THR A 112 -9.98 10.47 -21.83
N ALA A 113 -9.15 10.77 -20.85
CA ALA A 113 -8.17 11.85 -20.91
C ALA A 113 -7.17 11.64 -22.04
N ALA A 114 -6.64 10.43 -22.17
CA ALA A 114 -5.72 10.06 -23.26
C ALA A 114 -6.36 10.24 -24.64
N LEU A 115 -7.61 9.81 -24.83
CA LEU A 115 -8.36 9.99 -26.09
C LEU A 115 -8.67 11.48 -26.36
N MET A 116 -8.78 12.30 -25.34
CA MET A 116 -8.95 13.76 -25.44
C MET A 116 -7.61 14.50 -25.56
N ARG A 117 -6.48 13.78 -25.62
CA ARG A 117 -5.13 14.31 -25.72
C ARG A 117 -4.71 15.19 -24.52
N VAL A 118 -5.32 14.98 -23.36
CA VAL A 118 -4.87 15.56 -22.10
C VAL A 118 -3.69 14.73 -21.58
N PRO A 119 -2.59 15.34 -21.09
CA PRO A 119 -1.48 14.61 -20.47
C PRO A 119 -1.95 13.65 -19.39
N THR A 120 -1.38 12.44 -19.36
CA THR A 120 -1.80 11.38 -18.45
C THR A 120 -0.62 10.74 -17.74
N LEU A 121 -0.74 10.59 -16.42
CA LEU A 121 0.18 9.86 -15.58
C LEU A 121 -0.55 8.75 -14.83
N VAL A 122 -0.08 7.52 -14.90
CA VAL A 122 -0.55 6.45 -14.03
C VAL A 122 0.44 6.23 -12.89
N MET A 123 -0.06 6.03 -11.68
CA MET A 123 0.74 5.61 -10.53
C MET A 123 0.55 4.11 -10.32
N GLU A 124 1.65 3.38 -10.11
CA GLU A 124 1.62 1.95 -9.80
C GLU A 124 2.41 1.67 -8.54
N SER A 125 1.70 1.25 -7.52
CA SER A 125 2.29 1.01 -6.19
C SER A 125 2.86 -0.39 -6.03
N ASN A 126 2.55 -1.35 -6.90
CA ASN A 126 2.96 -2.74 -6.78
C ASN A 126 4.11 -3.09 -7.72
N ALA A 127 4.84 -4.15 -7.38
CA ALA A 127 5.91 -4.70 -8.22
C ALA A 127 5.38 -5.33 -9.53
N VAL A 128 4.14 -5.81 -9.54
CA VAL A 128 3.41 -6.18 -10.76
C VAL A 128 2.18 -5.30 -10.87
N PRO A 129 1.99 -4.59 -11.98
CA PRO A 129 0.84 -3.72 -12.16
C PRO A 129 -0.48 -4.47 -12.13
N GLY A 130 -1.48 -3.88 -11.47
CA GLY A 130 -2.85 -4.36 -11.52
C GLY A 130 -3.41 -4.35 -12.95
N PHE A 131 -4.48 -5.12 -13.19
CA PHE A 131 -5.07 -5.30 -14.53
C PHE A 131 -5.36 -3.97 -15.23
N THR A 132 -5.98 -3.01 -14.53
CA THR A 132 -6.30 -1.70 -15.10
C THR A 132 -5.05 -0.95 -15.58
N ASN A 133 -3.99 -0.92 -14.78
CA ASN A 133 -2.74 -0.24 -15.12
C ASN A 133 -2.01 -0.92 -16.27
N ARG A 134 -2.07 -2.27 -16.39
CA ARG A 134 -1.53 -3.00 -17.55
C ARG A 134 -2.24 -2.63 -18.85
N VAL A 135 -3.56 -2.48 -18.82
CA VAL A 135 -4.33 -2.02 -19.98
C VAL A 135 -3.98 -0.57 -20.32
N LEU A 136 -3.95 0.31 -19.32
CA LEU A 136 -3.66 1.74 -19.48
C LEU A 136 -2.23 2.02 -19.96
N ALA A 137 -1.27 1.14 -19.69
CA ALA A 137 0.14 1.30 -20.08
C ALA A 137 0.36 1.63 -21.57
N ARG A 138 -0.57 1.21 -22.43
CA ARG A 138 -0.52 1.52 -23.88
C ARG A 138 -0.90 2.96 -24.21
N PHE A 139 -1.77 3.55 -23.39
CA PHE A 139 -2.46 4.80 -23.70
C PHE A 139 -1.92 6.00 -22.91
N VAL A 140 -1.42 5.80 -21.70
CA VAL A 140 -0.88 6.88 -20.87
C VAL A 140 0.45 7.41 -21.38
N ASP A 141 0.77 8.64 -21.05
CA ASP A 141 2.02 9.31 -21.45
C ASP A 141 3.19 8.87 -20.58
N ALA A 142 2.98 8.68 -19.28
CA ALA A 142 4.00 8.16 -18.37
C ALA A 142 3.39 7.33 -17.22
N ALA A 143 4.27 6.60 -16.53
CA ALA A 143 3.94 5.85 -15.32
C ALA A 143 4.94 6.13 -14.21
N ALA A 144 4.44 6.59 -13.06
CA ALA A 144 5.19 6.68 -11.82
C ALA A 144 5.11 5.32 -11.12
N VAL A 145 6.17 4.52 -11.19
CA VAL A 145 6.18 3.18 -10.62
C VAL A 145 6.95 3.15 -9.30
N SER A 146 6.46 2.35 -8.38
CA SER A 146 7.07 2.26 -7.05
C SER A 146 8.23 1.27 -7.00
N PHE A 147 8.17 0.19 -7.78
CA PHE A 147 9.22 -0.83 -7.87
C PHE A 147 9.80 -0.89 -9.29
N GLU A 148 11.10 -1.10 -9.40
CA GLU A 148 11.79 -1.30 -10.69
C GLU A 148 11.21 -2.49 -11.47
N ALA A 149 10.77 -3.54 -10.76
CA ALA A 149 10.12 -4.71 -11.35
C ALA A 149 8.85 -4.39 -12.17
N ALA A 150 8.24 -3.22 -11.95
CA ALA A 150 7.07 -2.76 -12.72
C ALA A 150 7.45 -2.08 -14.06
N LEU A 151 8.68 -1.61 -14.25
CA LEU A 151 9.11 -0.86 -15.44
C LEU A 151 8.81 -1.58 -16.76
N PRO A 152 9.08 -2.89 -16.93
CA PRO A 152 8.87 -3.58 -18.21
C PRO A 152 7.42 -3.53 -18.72
N PHE A 153 6.46 -3.38 -17.82
CA PHE A 153 5.04 -3.34 -18.19
C PHE A 153 4.63 -2.03 -18.86
N PHE A 154 5.41 -0.95 -18.69
CA PHE A 154 5.07 0.39 -19.17
C PHE A 154 5.82 0.82 -20.46
N ARG A 155 6.50 -0.10 -21.15
CA ARG A 155 7.05 0.12 -22.49
C ARG A 155 7.95 1.35 -22.61
N GLY A 156 8.85 1.55 -21.67
CA GLY A 156 9.75 2.71 -21.65
C GLY A 156 9.14 4.01 -21.10
N LYS A 157 7.85 4.01 -20.71
CA LYS A 157 7.18 5.19 -20.11
C LYS A 157 7.25 5.20 -18.56
N GLY A 158 7.78 4.14 -17.97
CA GLY A 158 7.90 4.01 -16.51
C GLY A 158 9.07 4.81 -15.95
N VAL A 159 8.85 5.49 -14.84
CA VAL A 159 9.87 6.16 -14.04
C VAL A 159 9.73 5.69 -12.60
N VAL A 160 10.83 5.23 -11.99
CA VAL A 160 10.80 4.78 -10.59
C VAL A 160 10.75 6.01 -9.68
N THR A 161 9.61 6.21 -9.05
CA THR A 161 9.38 7.33 -8.12
C THR A 161 9.34 6.89 -6.66
N GLY A 162 9.11 5.59 -6.41
CA GLY A 162 8.68 5.09 -5.12
C GLY A 162 7.18 5.26 -4.90
N ASN A 163 6.68 4.87 -3.73
CA ASN A 163 5.29 5.05 -3.33
C ASN A 163 5.19 6.12 -2.23
N PRO A 164 4.39 7.16 -2.40
CA PRO A 164 4.20 8.15 -1.34
C PRO A 164 3.59 7.51 -0.08
N VAL A 165 4.34 7.49 1.00
CA VAL A 165 3.88 7.11 2.34
C VAL A 165 4.00 8.29 3.28
N ARG A 166 3.42 8.18 4.47
CA ARG A 166 3.48 9.22 5.49
C ARG A 166 4.93 9.52 5.86
N ARG A 167 5.27 10.82 5.93
CA ARG A 167 6.64 11.29 6.16
C ARG A 167 7.21 10.78 7.49
N GLU A 168 6.37 10.65 8.49
CA GLU A 168 6.72 10.21 9.84
C GLU A 168 7.38 8.81 9.85
N PHE A 169 7.10 7.94 8.87
CA PHE A 169 7.80 6.65 8.75
C PHE A 169 9.27 6.81 8.38
N PHE A 170 9.65 7.83 7.61
CA PHE A 170 11.07 8.10 7.31
C PHE A 170 11.83 8.66 8.51
N GLU A 171 11.10 9.25 9.46
CA GLU A 171 11.65 9.82 10.69
C GLU A 171 11.81 8.76 11.80
N VAL A 172 11.32 7.54 11.58
CA VAL A 172 11.49 6.42 12.51
C VAL A 172 13.00 6.10 12.63
N PRO A 173 13.59 6.21 13.83
CA PRO A 173 15.00 5.96 14.02
C PRO A 173 15.34 4.47 13.83
N ALA A 174 16.60 4.19 13.52
CA ALA A 174 17.11 2.83 13.64
C ALA A 174 16.93 2.36 15.09
N LYS A 175 16.33 1.16 15.26
CA LYS A 175 16.09 0.66 16.60
C LYS A 175 17.39 0.17 17.22
N ALA A 176 17.75 0.74 18.38
CA ALA A 176 18.85 0.23 19.17
C ALA A 176 18.50 -1.17 19.71
N ARG A 177 19.44 -2.10 19.61
CA ARG A 177 19.29 -3.45 20.12
C ARG A 177 19.23 -3.46 21.64
N ASP A 178 18.21 -4.10 22.18
CA ASP A 178 18.18 -4.50 23.59
C ASP A 178 18.31 -6.03 23.69
N PRO A 179 19.39 -6.58 24.29
CA PRO A 179 19.57 -8.01 24.41
C PRO A 179 18.55 -8.69 25.32
N ARG A 180 17.80 -7.91 26.10
CA ARG A 180 16.78 -8.40 27.05
C ARG A 180 15.38 -8.39 26.46
N GLU A 181 15.18 -7.74 25.29
CA GLU A 181 13.85 -7.55 24.73
C GLU A 181 13.89 -7.57 23.20
N PHE A 182 13.05 -8.41 22.63
CA PHE A 182 12.76 -8.44 21.19
C PHE A 182 11.28 -8.14 20.97
N ARG A 183 10.95 -7.09 20.24
CA ARG A 183 9.58 -6.64 20.01
C ARG A 183 9.07 -7.02 18.64
N LEU A 184 8.02 -7.83 18.62
CA LEU A 184 7.30 -8.24 17.43
C LEU A 184 6.03 -7.41 17.28
N LEU A 185 5.84 -6.79 16.12
CA LEU A 185 4.55 -6.21 15.72
C LEU A 185 3.87 -7.16 14.73
N VAL A 186 2.60 -7.47 14.97
CA VAL A 186 1.77 -8.27 14.07
C VAL A 186 0.57 -7.47 13.61
N PHE A 187 0.33 -7.38 12.30
CA PHE A 187 -0.90 -6.79 11.77
C PHE A 187 -1.23 -7.28 10.36
N GLY A 188 -2.52 -7.38 10.06
CA GLY A 188 -3.02 -7.82 8.75
C GLY A 188 -3.62 -6.72 7.89
N GLY A 189 -3.37 -5.44 8.24
CA GLY A 189 -4.09 -4.28 7.72
C GLY A 189 -5.26 -3.88 8.61
N SER A 190 -6.02 -2.83 8.26
CA SER A 190 -7.08 -2.25 9.11
C SER A 190 -8.21 -3.20 9.49
N GLN A 191 -8.45 -4.24 8.69
CA GLN A 191 -9.50 -5.24 8.96
C GLN A 191 -8.95 -6.50 9.65
N GLY A 192 -7.63 -6.55 9.91
CA GLY A 192 -6.96 -7.76 10.35
C GLY A 192 -6.75 -8.78 9.22
N ALA A 193 -6.17 -9.92 9.58
CA ALA A 193 -5.93 -11.04 8.66
C ALA A 193 -6.08 -12.36 9.42
N ARG A 194 -7.25 -12.98 9.35
CA ARG A 194 -7.58 -14.19 10.11
C ARG A 194 -6.50 -15.26 10.07
N ALA A 195 -5.99 -15.60 8.88
CA ALA A 195 -4.95 -16.63 8.76
C ALA A 195 -3.64 -16.25 9.49
N VAL A 196 -3.28 -14.97 9.51
CA VAL A 196 -2.12 -14.48 10.28
C VAL A 196 -2.43 -14.55 11.77
N ASN A 197 -3.62 -14.08 12.19
CA ASN A 197 -4.05 -14.11 13.57
C ASN A 197 -4.05 -15.54 14.14
N GLU A 198 -4.63 -16.49 13.41
CA GLU A 198 -4.68 -17.90 13.80
C GLU A 198 -3.28 -18.54 13.85
N ALA A 199 -2.43 -18.25 12.88
CA ALA A 199 -1.06 -18.77 12.87
C ALA A 199 -0.23 -18.23 14.04
N VAL A 200 -0.38 -16.95 14.41
CA VAL A 200 0.31 -16.37 15.57
C VAL A 200 -0.14 -17.02 16.87
N VAL A 201 -1.44 -17.16 17.08
CA VAL A 201 -1.97 -17.86 18.27
C VAL A 201 -1.47 -19.31 18.34
N ALA A 202 -1.50 -20.03 17.21
CA ALA A 202 -0.99 -21.40 17.13
C ALA A 202 0.54 -21.49 17.29
N ALA A 203 1.29 -20.42 17.07
CA ALA A 203 2.73 -20.37 17.28
C ALA A 203 3.12 -20.25 18.77
N LEU A 204 2.27 -19.65 19.61
CA LEU A 204 2.61 -19.32 21.00
C LEU A 204 3.14 -20.50 21.83
N PRO A 205 2.55 -21.72 21.78
CA PRO A 205 3.10 -22.86 22.51
C PRO A 205 4.51 -23.26 22.07
N HIS A 206 4.86 -23.01 20.81
CA HIS A 206 6.16 -23.36 20.22
C HIS A 206 7.22 -22.25 20.44
N LEU A 207 6.85 -21.12 21.03
CA LEU A 207 7.74 -19.98 21.31
C LEU A 207 8.21 -19.93 22.77
N SER A 208 8.00 -21.01 23.55
CA SER A 208 8.40 -21.07 24.98
C SER A 208 9.86 -20.75 25.21
N GLY A 209 10.76 -21.21 24.33
CA GLY A 209 12.20 -20.98 24.44
C GLY A 209 12.67 -19.52 24.24
N VAL A 210 11.81 -18.65 23.72
CA VAL A 210 12.11 -17.21 23.51
C VAL A 210 11.14 -16.30 24.26
N ARG A 211 10.25 -16.86 25.08
CA ARG A 211 9.18 -16.14 25.76
C ARG A 211 9.69 -15.01 26.65
N ASP A 212 10.80 -15.23 27.36
CA ASP A 212 11.30 -14.27 28.34
C ASP A 212 11.80 -12.98 27.68
N VAL A 213 12.22 -13.05 26.40
CA VAL A 213 12.72 -11.90 25.66
C VAL A 213 11.70 -11.36 24.64
N LEU A 214 10.74 -12.18 24.17
CA LEU A 214 9.81 -11.80 23.12
C LEU A 214 8.58 -11.07 23.68
N GLY A 215 8.39 -9.81 23.29
CA GLY A 215 7.17 -9.05 23.49
C GLY A 215 6.39 -8.93 22.17
N ILE A 216 5.07 -9.07 22.19
CA ILE A 216 4.23 -9.07 20.99
C ILE A 216 3.18 -7.97 21.09
N THR A 217 3.16 -7.06 20.11
CA THR A 217 2.02 -6.15 19.87
C THR A 217 1.24 -6.68 18.68
N HIS A 218 -0.06 -6.96 18.84
CA HIS A 218 -0.86 -7.61 17.80
C HIS A 218 -2.15 -6.84 17.50
N GLN A 219 -2.24 -6.25 16.30
CA GLN A 219 -3.48 -5.70 15.76
C GLN A 219 -4.25 -6.78 15.03
N THR A 220 -5.36 -7.21 15.56
CA THR A 220 -6.15 -8.35 15.07
C THR A 220 -7.22 -7.98 14.07
N GLY A 221 -7.67 -6.73 14.06
CA GLY A 221 -8.94 -6.31 13.48
C GLY A 221 -10.12 -6.69 14.38
N LYS A 222 -11.23 -5.98 14.21
CA LYS A 222 -12.41 -6.09 15.08
C LYS A 222 -13.00 -7.51 15.12
N LEU A 223 -13.02 -8.21 13.98
CA LEU A 223 -13.71 -9.52 13.87
C LEU A 223 -13.06 -10.64 14.67
N ASP A 224 -11.74 -10.61 14.79
CA ASP A 224 -11.00 -11.72 15.43
C ASP A 224 -10.47 -11.34 16.82
N PHE A 225 -10.71 -10.11 17.30
CA PHE A 225 -10.10 -9.56 18.52
C PHE A 225 -10.31 -10.47 19.74
N GLU A 226 -11.55 -10.78 20.09
CA GLU A 226 -11.86 -11.59 21.26
C GLU A 226 -11.24 -12.99 21.16
N LYS A 227 -11.36 -13.65 20.00
CA LYS A 227 -10.79 -14.98 19.77
C LYS A 227 -9.28 -14.99 19.96
N VAL A 228 -8.60 -13.97 19.42
CA VAL A 228 -7.14 -13.86 19.54
C VAL A 228 -6.74 -13.58 20.97
N ARG A 229 -7.41 -12.65 21.67
CA ARG A 229 -7.15 -12.33 23.07
C ARG A 229 -7.28 -13.56 23.98
N GLU A 230 -8.33 -14.34 23.80
CA GLU A 230 -8.53 -15.62 24.51
C GLU A 230 -7.42 -16.64 24.20
N GLY A 231 -6.97 -16.69 22.93
CA GLY A 231 -5.86 -17.56 22.52
C GLY A 231 -4.54 -17.20 23.23
N TYR A 232 -4.22 -15.90 23.35
CA TYR A 232 -3.04 -15.44 24.10
C TYR A 232 -3.14 -15.80 25.58
N LYS A 233 -4.33 -15.66 26.18
CA LYS A 233 -4.62 -16.03 27.55
C LYS A 233 -4.45 -17.53 27.78
N ALA A 234 -5.06 -18.35 26.95
CA ALA A 234 -4.96 -19.81 27.02
C ALA A 234 -3.51 -20.32 26.89
N ALA A 235 -2.69 -19.64 26.08
CA ALA A 235 -1.28 -19.93 25.94
C ALA A 235 -0.38 -19.32 27.05
N GLY A 236 -0.95 -18.54 27.98
CA GLY A 236 -0.23 -17.90 29.08
C GLY A 236 0.68 -16.76 28.65
N TRP A 237 0.36 -16.03 27.56
CA TRP A 237 1.17 -14.94 27.01
C TRP A 237 0.68 -13.53 27.38
N GLU A 238 -0.31 -13.39 28.26
CA GLU A 238 -0.93 -12.08 28.62
C GLU A 238 0.10 -11.05 29.10
N ALA A 239 1.08 -11.45 29.89
CA ALA A 239 2.11 -10.54 30.41
C ALA A 239 3.13 -10.09 29.33
N ARG A 240 3.17 -10.74 28.18
CA ARG A 240 4.14 -10.50 27.10
C ARG A 240 3.48 -10.04 25.79
N ALA A 241 2.15 -9.81 25.82
CA ALA A 241 1.39 -9.46 24.63
C ALA A 241 0.46 -8.26 24.89
N ASP A 242 0.45 -7.34 23.93
CA ASP A 242 -0.49 -6.22 23.82
C ASP A 242 -1.38 -6.47 22.58
N VAL A 243 -2.57 -7.02 22.84
CA VAL A 243 -3.52 -7.39 21.78
C VAL A 243 -4.55 -6.28 21.63
N ARG A 244 -4.68 -5.73 20.41
CA ARG A 244 -5.56 -4.60 20.09
C ARG A 244 -6.45 -4.89 18.88
N GLU A 245 -7.66 -4.36 18.88
CA GLU A 245 -8.49 -4.35 17.66
C GLU A 245 -7.84 -3.52 16.56
N TYR A 246 -7.34 -2.33 16.92
CA TYR A 246 -6.76 -1.36 16.01
C TYR A 246 -5.64 -0.57 16.71
N ILE A 247 -4.60 -0.22 15.96
CA ILE A 247 -3.49 0.62 16.40
C ILE A 247 -3.57 1.96 15.65
N ASP A 248 -3.89 3.03 16.37
CA ASP A 248 -4.00 4.38 15.79
C ASP A 248 -2.63 4.95 15.42
N ASP A 249 -1.68 4.83 16.34
CA ASP A 249 -0.29 5.26 16.13
C ASP A 249 0.59 4.11 15.62
N MET A 250 0.44 3.81 14.33
CA MET A 250 1.23 2.79 13.66
C MET A 250 2.72 3.19 13.56
N VAL A 251 3.02 4.50 13.50
CA VAL A 251 4.42 4.98 13.44
C VAL A 251 5.19 4.61 14.69
N SER A 252 4.61 4.87 15.87
CA SER A 252 5.20 4.47 17.15
C SER A 252 5.28 2.95 17.31
N ALA A 253 4.29 2.21 16.79
CA ALA A 253 4.33 0.75 16.77
C ALA A 253 5.49 0.21 15.92
N PHE A 254 5.73 0.79 14.74
CA PHE A 254 6.90 0.48 13.92
C PHE A 254 8.21 0.87 14.62
N ALA A 255 8.25 2.07 15.21
CA ALA A 255 9.45 2.57 15.91
C ALA A 255 9.89 1.63 17.04
N SER A 256 8.94 1.09 17.79
CA SER A 256 9.21 0.17 18.92
C SER A 256 9.53 -1.27 18.50
N SER A 257 9.29 -1.67 17.25
CA SER A 257 9.40 -3.06 16.82
C SER A 257 10.78 -3.41 16.25
N ASP A 258 11.26 -4.62 16.50
CA ASP A 258 12.45 -5.21 15.88
C ASP A 258 12.06 -5.93 14.58
N LEU A 259 10.93 -6.62 14.58
CA LEU A 259 10.42 -7.41 13.48
C LEU A 259 8.93 -7.18 13.30
N ILE A 260 8.46 -7.22 12.05
CA ILE A 260 7.05 -7.04 11.73
C ILE A 260 6.52 -8.24 10.95
N VAL A 261 5.40 -8.84 11.42
CA VAL A 261 4.64 -9.84 10.66
C VAL A 261 3.43 -9.16 10.04
N SER A 262 3.32 -9.22 8.71
CA SER A 262 2.23 -8.51 8.01
C SER A 262 1.83 -9.15 6.68
N ARG A 263 0.74 -8.64 6.10
CA ARG A 263 0.44 -8.83 4.68
C ARG A 263 1.42 -8.03 3.81
N ALA A 264 1.55 -8.42 2.53
CA ALA A 264 2.48 -7.80 1.58
C ALA A 264 1.79 -6.75 0.67
N GLY A 265 0.89 -5.94 1.25
CA GLY A 265 0.29 -4.82 0.51
C GLY A 265 1.33 -3.75 0.17
N ALA A 266 1.15 -3.04 -0.96
CA ALA A 266 2.10 -2.02 -1.40
C ALA A 266 2.38 -0.96 -0.32
N THR A 267 1.34 -0.38 0.30
CA THR A 267 1.51 0.63 1.36
C THR A 267 2.35 0.09 2.52
N THR A 268 2.03 -1.12 3.02
CA THR A 268 2.80 -1.76 4.10
C THR A 268 4.25 -1.99 3.70
N SER A 269 4.52 -2.46 2.47
CA SER A 269 5.88 -2.65 1.97
C SER A 269 6.68 -1.36 2.00
N PHE A 270 6.08 -0.24 1.56
CA PHE A 270 6.76 1.05 1.57
C PHE A 270 6.86 1.70 2.96
N GLU A 271 5.92 1.43 3.87
CA GLU A 271 6.04 1.81 5.28
C GLU A 271 7.18 1.04 5.96
N LEU A 272 7.34 -0.25 5.67
CA LEU A 272 8.47 -1.07 6.13
C LEU A 272 9.80 -0.52 5.64
N MET A 273 9.92 -0.20 4.35
CA MET A 273 11.10 0.40 3.75
C MET A 273 11.41 1.76 4.39
N ALA A 274 10.42 2.65 4.48
CA ALA A 274 10.60 3.99 5.04
C ALA A 274 11.03 3.95 6.51
N ALA A 275 10.41 3.08 7.31
CA ALA A 275 10.77 2.88 8.71
C ALA A 275 12.05 2.04 8.91
N GLY A 276 12.59 1.40 7.85
CA GLY A 276 13.73 0.51 7.92
C GLY A 276 13.46 -0.65 8.89
N ARG A 277 12.40 -1.41 8.68
CA ARG A 277 12.03 -2.55 9.53
C ARG A 277 12.10 -3.87 8.78
N ALA A 278 12.68 -4.86 9.43
CA ALA A 278 12.66 -6.25 8.99
C ALA A 278 11.23 -6.82 9.01
N ALA A 279 10.89 -7.69 8.08
CA ALA A 279 9.56 -8.27 8.04
C ALA A 279 9.50 -9.76 7.72
N LEU A 280 8.48 -10.44 8.27
CA LEU A 280 7.93 -11.70 7.77
C LEU A 280 6.62 -11.36 7.04
N MET A 281 6.62 -11.54 5.74
CA MET A 281 5.48 -11.16 4.90
C MET A 281 4.67 -12.36 4.49
N VAL A 282 3.36 -12.29 4.72
CA VAL A 282 2.38 -13.34 4.35
C VAL A 282 1.46 -12.80 3.26
N PRO A 283 1.77 -13.01 1.97
CA PRO A 283 0.93 -12.54 0.88
C PRO A 283 -0.47 -13.15 0.93
N LEU A 284 -1.49 -12.36 0.57
CA LEU A 284 -2.86 -12.85 0.46
C LEU A 284 -2.98 -13.80 -0.75
N PRO A 285 -3.54 -15.02 -0.58
CA PRO A 285 -3.72 -15.95 -1.68
C PRO A 285 -4.53 -15.36 -2.84
N GLY A 286 -4.13 -15.67 -4.07
CA GLY A 286 -4.77 -15.14 -5.27
C GLY A 286 -4.44 -13.67 -5.62
N GLN A 287 -3.63 -13.00 -4.80
CA GLN A 287 -3.15 -11.63 -5.05
C GLN A 287 -1.70 -11.68 -5.54
N LEU A 288 -1.53 -11.71 -6.87
CA LEU A 288 -0.19 -11.75 -7.50
C LEU A 288 0.65 -10.55 -7.10
N GLU A 289 0.03 -9.39 -6.96
CA GLU A 289 0.66 -8.13 -6.57
C GLU A 289 1.33 -8.26 -5.19
N GLN A 290 0.61 -8.79 -4.19
CA GLN A 290 1.18 -8.98 -2.85
C GLN A 290 2.32 -10.00 -2.86
N ARG A 291 2.14 -11.10 -3.58
CA ARG A 291 3.20 -12.10 -3.70
C ARG A 291 4.47 -11.47 -4.28
N ARG A 292 4.35 -10.73 -5.37
CA ARG A 292 5.51 -10.12 -6.02
C ARG A 292 6.15 -9.01 -5.19
N ASN A 293 5.36 -8.22 -4.44
CA ASN A 293 5.91 -7.26 -3.48
C ASN A 293 6.79 -7.97 -2.43
N ALA A 294 6.30 -9.08 -1.86
CA ALA A 294 7.06 -9.85 -0.87
C ALA A 294 8.32 -10.50 -1.47
N GLU A 295 8.24 -11.01 -2.70
CA GLU A 295 9.38 -11.59 -3.42
C GLU A 295 10.48 -10.53 -3.63
N VAL A 296 10.15 -9.34 -4.10
CA VAL A 296 11.12 -8.25 -4.30
C VAL A 296 11.78 -7.84 -2.99
N MET A 297 11.03 -7.73 -1.88
CA MET A 297 11.61 -7.44 -0.58
C MET A 297 12.49 -8.58 -0.05
N GLN A 298 12.13 -9.83 -0.33
CA GLN A 298 12.95 -10.99 0.03
C GLN A 298 14.24 -11.06 -0.80
N GLU A 299 14.15 -10.83 -2.11
CA GLU A 299 15.31 -10.78 -3.03
C GLU A 299 16.31 -9.70 -2.59
N ALA A 300 15.81 -8.56 -2.10
CA ALA A 300 16.63 -7.49 -1.53
C ALA A 300 17.20 -7.80 -0.11
N GLY A 301 16.81 -8.90 0.50
CA GLY A 301 17.21 -9.23 1.87
C GLY A 301 16.46 -8.45 2.96
N ALA A 302 15.42 -7.68 2.61
CA ALA A 302 14.65 -6.83 3.53
C ALA A 302 13.55 -7.58 4.29
N ALA A 303 13.08 -8.69 3.73
CA ALA A 303 12.01 -9.49 4.32
C ALA A 303 12.21 -11.00 4.07
N ARG A 304 11.44 -11.81 4.77
CA ARG A 304 11.18 -13.21 4.41
C ARG A 304 9.72 -13.38 4.08
N MET A 305 9.43 -14.12 3.02
CA MET A 305 8.07 -14.44 2.62
C MET A 305 7.68 -15.83 3.15
N ILE A 306 6.49 -15.93 3.72
CA ILE A 306 5.84 -17.20 4.02
C ILE A 306 4.54 -17.26 3.20
N PRO A 307 4.45 -18.11 2.16
CA PRO A 307 3.19 -18.34 1.46
C PRO A 307 2.11 -18.78 2.44
N GLN A 308 0.89 -18.24 2.33
CA GLN A 308 -0.17 -18.60 3.29
C GLN A 308 -0.48 -20.10 3.33
N ALA A 309 -0.30 -20.84 2.23
CA ALA A 309 -0.48 -22.28 2.21
C ALA A 309 0.54 -23.04 3.09
N GLU A 310 1.69 -22.44 3.37
CA GLU A 310 2.74 -22.97 4.23
C GLU A 310 2.70 -22.37 5.66
N LEU A 311 1.77 -21.45 5.92
CA LEU A 311 1.67 -20.76 7.20
C LEU A 311 0.98 -21.67 8.22
N SER A 312 1.78 -22.22 9.13
CA SER A 312 1.30 -22.92 10.33
C SER A 312 1.92 -22.28 11.58
N GLY A 313 1.38 -22.59 12.77
CA GLY A 313 1.95 -22.15 14.04
C GLY A 313 3.41 -22.59 14.20
N GLU A 314 3.72 -23.85 13.90
CA GLU A 314 5.09 -24.39 13.96
C GLU A 314 6.04 -23.69 12.97
N ARG A 315 5.58 -23.47 11.71
CA ARG A 315 6.41 -22.77 10.72
C ARG A 315 6.70 -21.33 11.15
N LEU A 316 5.68 -20.61 11.61
CA LEU A 316 5.84 -19.25 12.08
C LEU A 316 6.75 -19.17 13.31
N ALA A 317 6.55 -20.08 14.30
CA ALA A 317 7.39 -20.13 15.49
C ALA A 317 8.85 -20.42 15.16
N ARG A 318 9.12 -21.33 14.23
CA ARG A 318 10.48 -21.64 13.78
C ARG A 318 11.18 -20.42 13.15
N GLU A 319 10.49 -19.69 12.26
CA GLU A 319 11.04 -18.47 11.64
C GLU A 319 11.27 -17.38 12.69
N LEU A 320 10.32 -17.17 13.60
CA LEU A 320 10.44 -16.19 14.69
C LEU A 320 11.60 -16.53 15.63
N SER A 321 11.68 -17.77 16.11
CA SER A 321 12.76 -18.20 17.00
C SER A 321 14.13 -18.05 16.37
N ALA A 322 14.27 -18.36 15.06
CA ALA A 322 15.52 -18.20 14.33
C ALA A 322 15.94 -16.71 14.21
N LEU A 323 14.97 -15.78 14.04
CA LEU A 323 15.24 -14.35 13.97
C LEU A 323 15.50 -13.73 15.34
N VAL A 324 14.81 -14.19 16.38
CA VAL A 324 15.08 -13.77 17.78
C VAL A 324 16.48 -14.21 18.20
N ALA A 325 16.93 -15.40 17.78
CA ALA A 325 18.26 -15.93 18.09
C ALA A 325 19.39 -15.28 17.26
N ASP A 326 19.08 -14.62 16.13
CA ASP A 326 20.05 -13.94 15.25
C ASP A 326 19.66 -12.46 15.04
N PRO A 327 19.83 -11.60 16.06
CA PRO A 327 19.48 -10.19 15.94
C PRO A 327 20.31 -9.42 14.91
N ASP A 328 21.53 -9.86 14.63
CA ASP A 328 22.38 -9.25 13.59
C ASP A 328 21.77 -9.45 12.19
N ARG A 329 21.12 -10.60 11.97
CA ARG A 329 20.33 -10.83 10.76
C ARG A 329 19.14 -9.88 10.65
N VAL A 330 18.43 -9.64 11.75
CA VAL A 330 17.32 -8.68 11.77
C VAL A 330 17.81 -7.26 11.49
N THR A 331 18.98 -6.89 12.00
CA THR A 331 19.61 -5.60 11.69
C THR A 331 19.94 -5.49 10.21
N ARG A 332 20.60 -6.47 9.62
CA ARG A 332 20.89 -6.49 8.16
C ARG A 332 19.59 -6.41 7.31
N MET A 333 18.55 -7.12 7.72
CA MET A 333 17.24 -7.04 7.04
C MET A 333 16.63 -5.64 7.14
N SER A 334 16.75 -4.98 8.28
CA SER A 334 16.26 -3.62 8.51
C SER A 334 17.03 -2.60 7.67
N GLU A 335 18.35 -2.74 7.58
CA GLU A 335 19.21 -1.91 6.73
C GLU A 335 18.88 -2.09 5.25
N ALA A 336 18.72 -3.33 4.80
CA ALA A 336 18.28 -3.65 3.44
C ALA A 336 16.92 -3.02 3.13
N SER A 337 15.96 -3.12 4.07
CA SER A 337 14.64 -2.48 3.95
C SER A 337 14.76 -0.96 3.78
N ARG A 338 15.56 -0.31 4.63
CA ARG A 338 15.81 1.14 4.55
C ARG A 338 16.51 1.54 3.25
N GLY A 339 17.43 0.73 2.75
CA GLY A 339 18.13 0.95 1.48
C GLY A 339 17.21 0.97 0.26
N MET A 340 16.03 0.34 0.34
CA MET A 340 15.00 0.36 -0.70
C MET A 340 14.10 1.61 -0.64
N ALA A 341 14.13 2.37 0.44
CA ALA A 341 13.23 3.51 0.65
C ALA A 341 13.49 4.63 -0.36
N ARG A 342 12.43 5.29 -0.79
CA ARG A 342 12.46 6.47 -1.67
C ARG A 342 11.70 7.61 -0.97
N GLY A 343 12.43 8.52 -0.31
CA GLY A 343 11.85 9.55 0.55
C GLY A 343 11.01 10.62 -0.17
N ASP A 344 11.33 10.89 -1.44
CA ASP A 344 10.75 11.98 -2.21
C ASP A 344 9.73 11.52 -3.28
N ALA A 345 9.03 10.42 -3.03
CA ALA A 345 8.13 9.80 -4.02
C ALA A 345 7.04 10.76 -4.54
N ALA A 346 6.40 11.55 -3.66
CA ALA A 346 5.40 12.52 -4.08
C ALA A 346 6.03 13.65 -4.93
N LYS A 347 7.21 14.13 -4.53
CA LYS A 347 7.98 15.12 -5.27
C LYS A 347 8.36 14.60 -6.65
N ALA A 348 8.92 13.38 -6.73
CA ALA A 348 9.30 12.76 -7.99
C ALA A 348 8.11 12.56 -8.95
N ALA A 349 6.93 12.20 -8.41
CA ALA A 349 5.72 12.10 -9.20
C ALA A 349 5.28 13.48 -9.75
N VAL A 350 5.33 14.54 -8.94
CA VAL A 350 4.99 15.89 -9.38
C VAL A 350 6.02 16.44 -10.39
N ASP A 351 7.31 16.18 -10.21
CA ASP A 351 8.35 16.53 -11.19
C ASP A 351 8.05 15.88 -12.56
N LEU A 352 7.57 14.63 -12.55
CA LEU A 352 7.17 13.93 -13.77
C LEU A 352 5.90 14.57 -14.39
N MET A 353 4.93 14.97 -13.57
CA MET A 353 3.71 15.66 -14.02
C MET A 353 4.04 16.99 -14.70
N GLU A 354 4.89 17.81 -14.10
CA GLU A 354 5.30 19.11 -14.64
C GLU A 354 5.99 18.94 -16.00
N ARG A 355 6.94 18.00 -16.13
CA ARG A 355 7.58 17.67 -17.41
C ARG A 355 6.58 17.28 -18.49
N LEU A 356 5.55 16.48 -18.16
CA LEU A 356 4.52 16.06 -19.12
C LEU A 356 3.67 17.26 -19.57
N VAL A 357 3.33 18.17 -18.69
CA VAL A 357 2.58 19.39 -19.02
C VAL A 357 3.40 20.31 -19.91
N ASP A 358 4.67 20.52 -19.57
CA ASP A 358 5.56 21.43 -20.33
C ASP A 358 5.90 20.89 -21.71
N SER A 359 6.03 19.57 -21.88
CA SER A 359 6.30 18.93 -23.19
C SER A 359 5.13 19.06 -24.18
N ARG A 360 3.95 19.48 -23.71
CA ARG A 360 2.75 19.65 -24.54
C ARG A 360 2.35 21.11 -24.77
N ARG A 361 3.12 22.04 -24.20
CA ARG A 361 3.07 23.48 -24.49
C ARG A 361 3.90 23.82 -25.70
#